data_607d88bd63a39c057e2a95f990d47a7b
#
_entry.id   607d88bd63a39c057e2a95f990d47a7b
#
_cell.length_a   1.000
_cell.length_b   1.000
_cell.length_c   1.000
_cell.angle_alpha   90.00
_cell.angle_beta   90.00
_cell.angle_gamma   90.00
#
_symmetry.space_group_name_H-M   'P 1'
#
loop_
_entity.id
_entity.type
_entity.pdbx_description
1 polymer ?
#
loop_
_entity_poly.entity_id
_entity_poly.type
_entity_poly.pdbx_seq_one_letter_code
_entity_poly.pdbx_strand_id
1 'polypeptide(L)'
;WQRQMCIRDSLKTDFYFLLKNTDHIGDLLQELHPTPAVCGLPKEEAFRFIPDNEGYDRSYYSGFTGWLDTEGHTDIYVNLRCMEIKPGEAILYAGGGILASSEVESEWMETGDKMNTMRSILHPDFINK
;
A
#
# COMPACT_ATOMS: atom_id res chain seq x y z
N TRP A 1 -11.64 18.84 -20.10
CA TRP A 1 -10.27 18.60 -19.63
C TRP A 1 -10.19 17.15 -19.16
N GLN A 2 -9.79 16.25 -20.06
CA GLN A 2 -9.36 14.91 -19.67
C GLN A 2 -8.08 15.10 -18.87
N ARG A 3 -8.14 14.88 -17.55
CA ARG A 3 -6.94 14.58 -16.77
C ARG A 3 -6.36 13.30 -17.35
N GLN A 4 -5.30 13.42 -18.11
CA GLN A 4 -4.40 12.31 -18.38
C GLN A 4 -3.92 11.86 -16.99
N MET A 5 -4.50 10.76 -16.48
CA MET A 5 -3.86 10.01 -15.45
C MET A 5 -2.47 9.70 -15.99
N CYS A 6 -1.44 10.26 -15.37
CA CYS A 6 -0.09 9.82 -15.63
C CYS A 6 -0.03 8.33 -15.32
N ILE A 7 -0.20 7.53 -16.37
CA ILE A 7 0.33 6.18 -16.40
C ILE A 7 1.84 6.44 -16.43
N ARG A 8 2.43 6.62 -15.25
CA ARG A 8 3.87 6.42 -15.13
C ARG A 8 4.06 4.99 -15.57
N ASP A 9 4.79 4.78 -16.64
CA ASP A 9 5.26 3.47 -17.06
C ASP A 9 6.04 2.90 -15.89
N SER A 10 5.31 2.16 -15.04
CA SER A 10 5.91 1.51 -13.89
C SER A 10 6.77 0.40 -14.45
N LEU A 11 8.08 0.50 -14.28
CA LEU A 11 8.99 -0.58 -14.60
C LEU A 11 8.53 -1.80 -13.83
N LYS A 12 8.10 -2.83 -14.55
CA LYS A 12 7.66 -4.10 -14.00
C LYS A 12 8.78 -5.12 -14.17
N THR A 13 9.11 -5.79 -13.09
CA THR A 13 10.02 -6.94 -13.12
C THR A 13 9.28 -8.14 -12.57
N ASP A 14 9.17 -9.20 -13.37
CA ASP A 14 8.58 -10.46 -12.98
C ASP A 14 9.68 -11.42 -12.56
N PHE A 15 9.54 -12.00 -11.36
CA PHE A 15 10.44 -13.04 -10.83
C PHE A 15 9.69 -14.36 -10.79
N TYR A 16 10.31 -15.41 -11.30
CA TYR A 16 9.75 -16.77 -11.33
C TYR A 16 10.64 -17.70 -10.51
N PHE A 17 10.01 -18.42 -9.60
CA PHE A 17 10.70 -19.43 -8.78
C PHE A 17 9.70 -20.51 -8.36
N LEU A 18 10.23 -21.66 -7.94
CA LEU A 18 9.45 -22.78 -7.44
C LEU A 18 9.52 -22.83 -5.92
N LEU A 19 8.38 -22.76 -5.25
CA LEU A 19 8.28 -23.13 -3.84
C LEU A 19 8.27 -24.65 -3.75
N LYS A 20 9.12 -25.21 -2.90
CA LYS A 20 9.20 -26.66 -2.68
C LYS A 20 7.96 -27.19 -1.96
N ASN A 21 7.32 -26.35 -1.15
CA ASN A 21 6.10 -26.64 -0.42
C ASN A 21 5.31 -25.33 -0.23
N THR A 22 3.99 -25.42 -0.31
CA THR A 22 3.07 -24.30 -0.05
C THR A 22 3.15 -23.77 1.39
N ASP A 23 3.60 -24.58 2.35
CA ASP A 23 3.81 -24.17 3.74
C ASP A 23 4.84 -23.02 3.88
N HIS A 24 5.71 -22.86 2.90
CA HIS A 24 6.71 -21.77 2.87
C HIS A 24 6.20 -20.43 2.34
N ILE A 25 4.90 -20.30 2.03
CA ILE A 25 4.32 -19.01 1.61
C ILE A 25 4.45 -17.96 2.72
N GLY A 26 4.27 -18.36 3.97
CA GLY A 26 4.44 -17.47 5.12
C GLY A 26 5.85 -16.92 5.25
N ASP A 27 6.86 -17.78 5.10
CA ASP A 27 8.27 -17.40 5.13
C ASP A 27 8.60 -16.43 4.00
N LEU A 28 8.10 -16.70 2.79
CA LEU A 28 8.26 -15.82 1.64
C LEU A 28 7.65 -14.43 1.90
N LEU A 29 6.45 -14.38 2.42
CA LEU A 29 5.78 -13.11 2.73
C LEU A 29 6.54 -12.34 3.82
N GLN A 30 7.08 -13.02 4.81
CA GLN A 30 7.90 -12.40 5.85
C GLN A 30 9.18 -11.78 5.29
N GLU A 31 9.87 -12.46 4.39
CA GLU A 31 11.06 -11.90 3.71
C GLU A 31 10.73 -10.71 2.81
N LEU A 32 9.58 -10.74 2.14
CA LEU A 32 9.13 -9.66 1.28
C LEU A 32 8.61 -8.45 2.08
N HIS A 33 8.15 -8.64 3.30
CA HIS A 33 7.56 -7.56 4.11
C HIS A 33 8.62 -6.73 4.86
N PRO A 34 8.46 -5.41 4.93
CA PRO A 34 7.65 -4.59 4.05
C PRO A 34 8.28 -4.51 2.65
N THR A 35 7.46 -4.42 1.61
CA THR A 35 7.98 -4.29 0.24
C THR A 35 8.59 -2.90 0.02
N PRO A 36 9.59 -2.76 -0.86
CA PRO A 36 10.20 -1.46 -1.16
C PRO A 36 9.19 -0.39 -1.62
N ALA A 37 8.10 -0.81 -2.23
CA ALA A 37 7.04 0.09 -2.71
C ALA A 37 6.35 0.88 -1.59
N VAL A 38 6.36 0.37 -0.37
CA VAL A 38 5.69 0.98 0.81
C VAL A 38 6.63 1.30 1.96
N CYS A 39 7.85 0.80 1.90
CA CYS A 39 8.87 1.05 2.89
C CYS A 39 9.94 2.03 2.38
N GLY A 40 10.40 1.84 1.15
CA GLY A 40 11.52 2.57 0.58
C GLY A 40 12.82 1.76 0.58
N LEU A 41 13.90 2.39 0.12
CA LEU A 41 15.24 1.81 0.03
C LEU A 41 16.27 2.80 0.59
N PRO A 42 17.31 2.33 1.32
CA PRO A 42 17.55 0.94 1.76
C PRO A 42 16.49 0.46 2.77
N LYS A 43 16.09 -0.83 2.69
CA LYS A 43 14.94 -1.38 3.43
C LYS A 43 15.07 -1.19 4.95
N GLU A 44 16.20 -1.57 5.53
CA GLU A 44 16.38 -1.55 6.99
C GLU A 44 16.33 -0.13 7.56
N GLU A 45 16.96 0.83 6.90
CA GLU A 45 17.00 2.23 7.32
C GLU A 45 15.62 2.86 7.21
N ALA A 46 14.94 2.65 6.10
CA ALA A 46 13.59 3.14 5.88
C ALA A 46 12.57 2.51 6.86
N PHE A 47 12.71 1.22 7.16
CA PHE A 47 11.86 0.53 8.11
C PHE A 47 11.99 1.05 9.54
N ARG A 48 13.18 1.48 9.94
CA ARG A 48 13.41 2.14 11.25
C ARG A 48 12.89 3.58 11.25
N PHE A 49 13.08 4.28 10.14
CA PHE A 49 12.67 5.69 10.01
C PHE A 49 11.16 5.90 10.10
N ILE A 50 10.37 5.00 9.51
CA ILE A 50 8.92 5.13 9.41
C ILE A 50 8.23 5.24 10.78
N PRO A 51 8.42 4.29 11.74
CA PRO A 51 7.76 4.36 13.04
C PRO A 51 8.14 5.60 13.85
N ASP A 52 9.37 6.07 13.68
CA ASP A 52 9.89 7.23 14.42
C ASP A 52 9.31 8.56 13.90
N ASN A 53 8.80 8.60 12.67
CA ASN A 53 8.42 9.85 12.00
C ASN A 53 6.95 9.94 11.58
N GLU A 54 6.23 8.84 11.40
CA GLU A 54 4.82 8.90 10.96
C GLU A 54 3.83 9.25 12.07
N GLY A 55 4.11 8.91 13.30
CA GLY A 55 3.28 9.27 14.45
C GLY A 55 1.91 8.56 14.52
N TYR A 56 1.66 7.54 13.69
CA TYR A 56 0.46 6.72 13.72
C TYR A 56 0.77 5.25 13.39
N ASP A 57 -0.13 4.35 13.78
CA ASP A 57 -0.04 2.93 13.45
C ASP A 57 -0.63 2.68 12.06
N ARG A 58 0.15 2.07 11.19
CA ARG A 58 -0.29 1.70 9.84
C ARG A 58 -1.33 0.58 9.83
N SER A 59 -1.49 -0.16 10.93
CA SER A 59 -2.40 -1.30 11.04
C SER A 59 -2.21 -2.28 9.85
N TYR A 60 -3.22 -2.53 9.06
CA TYR A 60 -3.14 -3.40 7.87
C TYR A 60 -2.61 -2.70 6.61
N TYR A 61 -2.45 -1.38 6.63
CA TYR A 61 -1.86 -0.64 5.52
C TYR A 61 -0.40 -1.05 5.32
N SER A 62 0.01 -1.25 4.08
CA SER A 62 1.33 -1.76 3.66
C SER A 62 1.62 -3.24 3.96
N GLY A 63 0.69 -3.95 4.58
CA GLY A 63 0.75 -5.40 4.72
C GLY A 63 0.34 -6.14 3.44
N PHE A 64 -0.03 -7.40 3.59
CA PHE A 64 -0.50 -8.21 2.49
C PHE A 64 -1.99 -8.51 2.60
N THR A 65 -2.67 -8.54 1.47
CA THR A 65 -4.07 -8.96 1.36
C THR A 65 -4.26 -9.81 0.13
N GLY A 66 -5.17 -10.78 0.18
CA GLY A 66 -5.44 -11.61 -0.97
C GLY A 66 -6.10 -12.92 -0.63
N TRP A 67 -6.12 -13.79 -1.61
CA TRP A 67 -6.66 -15.14 -1.51
C TRP A 67 -5.52 -16.15 -1.41
N LEU A 68 -5.56 -16.98 -0.39
CA LEU A 68 -4.61 -18.06 -0.18
C LEU A 68 -5.32 -19.40 -0.35
N ASP A 69 -4.93 -20.16 -1.35
CA ASP A 69 -5.37 -21.53 -1.57
C ASP A 69 -4.14 -22.44 -1.67
N THR A 70 -4.00 -23.35 -0.73
CA THR A 70 -2.83 -24.27 -0.66
C THR A 70 -2.89 -25.38 -1.69
N GLU A 71 -4.04 -25.63 -2.27
CA GLU A 71 -4.26 -26.69 -3.28
C GLU A 71 -4.54 -26.13 -4.68
N GLY A 72 -4.73 -24.83 -4.79
CA GLY A 72 -5.13 -24.17 -6.04
C GLY A 72 -4.29 -22.94 -6.36
N HIS A 73 -4.98 -21.86 -6.72
CA HIS A 73 -4.37 -20.61 -7.13
C HIS A 73 -4.38 -19.58 -6.00
N THR A 74 -3.23 -19.01 -5.72
CA THR A 74 -3.03 -18.01 -4.66
C THR A 74 -2.68 -16.66 -5.28
N ASP A 75 -3.44 -15.62 -4.91
CA ASP A 75 -3.22 -14.24 -5.30
C ASP A 75 -3.07 -13.36 -4.06
N ILE A 76 -1.87 -12.83 -3.85
CA ILE A 76 -1.55 -11.97 -2.72
C ILE A 76 -0.98 -10.66 -3.22
N TYR A 77 -1.48 -9.55 -2.69
CA TYR A 77 -1.13 -8.20 -3.06
C TYR A 77 -0.69 -7.39 -1.85
N VAL A 78 0.12 -6.36 -2.09
CA VAL A 78 0.41 -5.36 -1.06
C VAL A 78 -0.84 -4.53 -0.81
N ASN A 79 -1.24 -4.40 0.46
CA ASN A 79 -2.44 -3.68 0.85
C ASN A 79 -2.22 -2.17 0.78
N LEU A 80 -2.65 -1.59 -0.32
CA LEU A 80 -2.57 -0.16 -0.61
C LEU A 80 -3.97 0.42 -0.76
N ARG A 81 -4.10 1.76 -0.61
CA ARG A 81 -5.36 2.47 -0.82
C ARG A 81 -6.52 1.79 -0.10
N CYS A 82 -6.34 1.55 1.18
CA CYS A 82 -7.33 0.88 2.02
C CYS A 82 -7.96 1.86 3.02
N MET A 83 -9.03 1.40 3.66
CA MET A 83 -9.63 2.11 4.77
C MET A 83 -9.94 1.15 5.92
N GLU A 84 -9.88 1.66 7.12
CA GLU A 84 -10.38 1.01 8.32
C GLU A 84 -11.73 1.61 8.70
N ILE A 85 -12.73 0.77 8.90
CA ILE A 85 -14.08 1.21 9.27
C ILE A 85 -14.31 0.89 10.73
N LYS A 86 -14.57 1.93 11.52
CA LYS A 86 -14.92 1.85 12.95
C LYS A 86 -16.32 2.39 13.18
N PRO A 87 -16.94 2.14 14.34
CA PRO A 87 -18.22 2.75 14.68
C PRO A 87 -18.15 4.28 14.63
N GLY A 88 -18.81 4.89 13.64
CA GLY A 88 -18.88 6.35 13.48
C GLY A 88 -17.70 7.00 12.78
N GLU A 89 -16.67 6.27 12.34
CA GLU A 89 -15.54 6.83 11.61
C GLU A 89 -14.99 5.88 10.54
N ALA A 90 -14.35 6.45 9.53
CA ALA A 90 -13.58 5.71 8.54
C ALA A 90 -12.19 6.36 8.41
N ILE A 91 -11.14 5.55 8.60
CA ILE A 91 -9.75 5.98 8.49
C ILE A 91 -9.24 5.54 7.13
N LEU A 92 -8.83 6.49 6.30
CA LEU A 92 -8.31 6.22 4.96
C LEU A 92 -6.79 6.28 4.97
N TYR A 93 -6.16 5.30 4.33
CA TYR A 93 -4.72 5.20 4.23
C TYR A 93 -4.27 5.42 2.77
N ALA A 94 -3.33 6.32 2.60
CA ALA A 94 -2.63 6.54 1.34
C ALA A 94 -1.22 7.04 1.62
N GLY A 95 -0.31 6.79 0.69
CA GLY A 95 1.07 7.26 0.79
C GLY A 95 1.71 7.42 -0.58
N GLY A 96 2.81 8.13 -0.63
CA GLY A 96 3.64 8.34 -1.81
C GLY A 96 5.10 7.94 -1.55
N GLY A 97 5.83 7.65 -2.62
CA GLY A 97 7.27 7.46 -2.57
C GLY A 97 7.98 8.80 -2.71
N ILE A 98 8.78 9.16 -1.73
CA ILE A 98 9.56 10.40 -1.72
C ILE A 98 10.91 10.16 -2.39
N LEU A 99 11.25 10.99 -3.35
CA LEU A 99 12.55 11.03 -4.02
C LEU A 99 13.25 12.35 -3.70
N ALA A 100 14.56 12.41 -3.96
CA ALA A 100 15.33 13.65 -3.78
C ALA A 100 14.82 14.82 -4.64
N SER A 101 14.10 14.52 -5.72
CA SER A 101 13.48 15.50 -6.62
C SER A 101 12.01 15.76 -6.33
N SER A 102 11.45 15.14 -5.28
CA SER A 102 10.03 15.32 -4.93
C SER A 102 9.79 16.72 -4.35
N GLU A 103 8.69 17.34 -4.80
CA GLU A 103 8.19 18.59 -4.27
C GLU A 103 7.09 18.30 -3.24
N VAL A 104 7.24 18.79 -2.01
CA VAL A 104 6.38 18.46 -0.85
C VAL A 104 4.90 18.69 -1.16
N GLU A 105 4.56 19.81 -1.75
CA GLU A 105 3.17 20.17 -2.08
C GLU A 105 2.55 19.23 -3.11
N SER A 106 3.35 18.81 -4.10
CA SER A 106 2.92 17.88 -5.15
C SER A 106 2.65 16.48 -4.57
N GLU A 107 3.53 16.00 -3.73
CA GLU A 107 3.38 14.68 -3.07
C GLU A 107 2.18 14.67 -2.11
N TRP A 108 1.96 15.78 -1.39
CA TRP A 108 0.78 15.93 -0.54
C TRP A 108 -0.52 15.91 -1.34
N MET A 109 -0.61 16.63 -2.43
CA MET A 109 -1.78 16.59 -3.32
C MET A 109 -2.01 15.19 -3.90
N GLU A 110 -0.95 14.50 -4.31
CA GLU A 110 -1.03 13.14 -4.84
C GLU A 110 -1.60 12.15 -3.80
N THR A 111 -1.20 12.27 -2.53
CA THR A 111 -1.79 11.44 -1.47
C THR A 111 -3.28 11.71 -1.28
N GLY A 112 -3.70 12.97 -1.35
CA GLY A 112 -5.11 13.35 -1.34
C GLY A 112 -5.91 12.73 -2.48
N ASP A 113 -5.38 12.76 -3.69
CA ASP A 113 -5.99 12.16 -4.87
C ASP A 113 -6.07 10.62 -4.75
N LYS A 114 -5.06 9.99 -4.17
CA LYS A 114 -5.08 8.54 -3.88
C LYS A 114 -6.18 8.16 -2.90
N MET A 115 -6.45 8.97 -1.88
CA MET A 115 -7.53 8.74 -0.92
C MET A 115 -8.91 8.84 -1.57
N ASN A 116 -9.08 9.61 -2.64
CA ASN A 116 -10.35 9.74 -3.35
C ASN A 116 -10.85 8.40 -3.92
N THR A 117 -9.96 7.46 -4.20
CA THR A 117 -10.34 6.09 -4.61
C THR A 117 -11.22 5.42 -3.56
N MET A 118 -10.88 5.57 -2.28
CA MET A 118 -11.67 5.00 -1.18
C MET A 118 -12.86 5.88 -0.81
N ARG A 119 -12.72 7.21 -0.85
CA ARG A 119 -13.83 8.13 -0.59
C ARG A 119 -15.02 7.92 -1.53
N SER A 120 -14.76 7.59 -2.79
CA SER A 120 -15.82 7.37 -3.78
C SER A 120 -16.72 6.15 -3.48
N ILE A 121 -16.26 5.25 -2.62
CA ILE A 121 -17.00 4.05 -2.20
C ILE A 121 -17.84 4.34 -0.94
N LEU A 122 -17.48 5.37 -0.17
CA LEU A 122 -18.23 5.75 1.02
C LEU A 122 -19.56 6.41 0.62
N HIS A 123 -20.64 5.94 1.23
CA HIS A 123 -21.96 6.55 1.03
C HIS A 123 -21.93 8.02 1.50
N PRO A 124 -22.66 8.93 0.83
CA PRO A 124 -22.71 10.35 1.20
C PRO A 124 -23.05 10.61 2.67
N ASP A 125 -23.81 9.74 3.31
CA ASP A 125 -24.17 9.84 4.74
C ASP A 125 -22.97 9.66 5.68
N PHE A 126 -21.86 9.08 5.21
CA PHE A 126 -20.60 8.98 5.96
C PHE A 126 -19.74 10.26 5.86
N ILE A 127 -19.93 11.05 4.81
CA ILE A 127 -19.07 12.20 4.51
C ILE A 127 -19.62 13.50 5.12
N ASN A 128 -20.93 13.54 5.40
CA ASN A 128 -21.66 14.75 5.81
C ASN A 128 -22.00 14.80 7.32
N LYS A 129 -21.33 14.03 8.15
CA LYS A 129 -21.35 14.14 9.60
C LYS A 129 -20.05 14.76 10.07
#